data_640dd5d04b94d703c92495b60b5f7858
#
_entry.id   640dd5d04b94d703c92495b60b5f7858
#
_cell.length_a   1.000
_cell.length_b   1.000
_cell.length_c   1.000
_cell.angle_alpha   90.00
_cell.angle_beta   90.00
_cell.angle_gamma   90.00
#
_symmetry.space_group_name_H-M   'P 1'
#
loop_
_entity.id
_entity.type
_entity.pdbx_description
1 polymer ?
#
loop_
_entity_poly.entity_id
_entity_poly.type
_entity_poly.pdbx_seq_one_letter_code
_entity_poly.pdbx_strand_id
1 'polypeptide(L)' 'MTKETEIKKCYDMRKITKRQHDTMMRHASHHSFAHIRKMLDDMEKGMTFSAAHKAATASVGK' A
#
# COMPACT_ATOMS: atom_id res chain seq x y z
N MET A 1 10.28 6.75 -9.29
CA MET A 1 9.50 7.00 -8.07
C MET A 1 9.71 5.85 -7.10
N THR A 2 9.81 6.17 -5.82
CA THR A 2 10.03 5.15 -4.80
C THR A 2 8.71 4.68 -4.22
N LYS A 3 8.74 3.52 -3.54
CA LYS A 3 7.57 3.01 -2.84
C LYS A 3 7.08 4.01 -1.79
N GLU A 4 8.02 4.59 -1.07
CA GLU A 4 7.72 5.58 -0.02
C GLU A 4 7.04 6.82 -0.60
N THR A 5 7.50 7.29 -1.75
CA THR A 5 6.90 8.44 -2.43
C THR A 5 5.44 8.17 -2.80
N GLU A 6 5.16 6.97 -3.32
CA GLU A 6 3.79 6.58 -3.68
C GLU A 6 2.89 6.50 -2.46
N ILE A 7 3.39 5.94 -1.37
CA ILE A 7 2.63 5.83 -0.12
C ILE A 7 2.31 7.24 0.41
N LYS A 8 3.31 8.10 0.47
CA LYS A 8 3.13 9.47 0.95
C LYS A 8 2.13 10.24 0.10
N LYS A 9 2.21 10.07 -1.21
CA LYS A 9 1.29 10.73 -2.14
C LYS A 9 -0.15 10.32 -1.88
N CYS A 10 -0.41 9.02 -1.71
CA CYS A 10 -1.74 8.53 -1.40
C CYS A 10 -2.25 9.12 -0.09
N TYR A 11 -1.41 9.20 0.92
CA TYR A 11 -1.79 9.79 2.20
C TYR A 11 -2.09 11.28 2.05
N ASP A 12 -1.22 12.02 1.36
CA ASP A 12 -1.40 13.45 1.14
C ASP A 12 -2.70 13.76 0.40
N MET A 13 -3.10 12.87 -0.50
CA MET A 13 -4.34 13.00 -1.25
C MET A 13 -5.56 12.44 -0.50
N ARG A 14 -5.35 12.03 0.75
CA ARG A 14 -6.40 11.49 1.64
C ARG A 14 -7.07 10.24 1.09
N LYS A 15 -6.31 9.43 0.37
CA LYS A 15 -6.81 8.17 -0.19
C LYS A 15 -6.61 6.99 0.75
N ILE A 16 -5.72 7.13 1.72
CA ILE A 16 -5.48 6.14 2.76
C ILE A 16 -5.43 6.86 4.10
N THR A 17 -5.63 6.11 5.19
CA THR A 17 -5.59 6.67 6.53
C THR A 17 -4.14 6.83 7.01
N LYS A 18 -3.94 7.63 8.06
CA LYS A 18 -2.62 7.77 8.68
C LYS A 18 -2.10 6.41 9.15
N ARG A 19 -2.95 5.60 9.73
CA ARG A 19 -2.58 4.26 10.20
C ARG A 19 -2.10 3.39 9.03
N GLN A 20 -2.82 3.42 7.92
CA GLN A 20 -2.43 2.68 6.72
C GLN A 20 -1.09 3.19 6.19
N HIS A 21 -0.93 4.52 6.15
CA HIS A 21 0.32 5.14 5.72
C HIS A 21 1.49 4.65 6.58
N ASP A 22 1.36 4.74 7.90
CA ASP A 22 2.43 4.36 8.82
C ASP A 22 2.78 2.88 8.67
N THR A 23 1.76 2.03 8.55
CA THR A 23 1.97 0.59 8.38
C THR A 23 2.66 0.29 7.05
N MET A 24 2.23 0.94 5.97
CA MET A 24 2.84 0.76 4.65
C MET A 24 4.30 1.20 4.65
N MET A 25 4.62 2.31 5.30
CA MET A 25 6.00 2.80 5.36
C MET A 25 6.92 1.80 6.07
N ARG A 26 6.42 1.16 7.13
CA ARG A 26 7.21 0.15 7.85
C ARG A 26 7.46 -1.10 7.00
N HIS A 27 6.56 -1.43 6.10
CA HIS A 27 6.65 -2.66 5.30
C HIS A 27 7.15 -2.44 3.88
N ALA A 28 7.37 -1.21 3.48
CA ALA A 28 7.74 -0.88 2.10
C ALA A 28 9.01 -1.59 1.64
N SER A 29 10.01 -1.72 2.52
CA SER A 29 11.28 -2.35 2.17
C SER A 29 11.17 -3.86 1.95
N HIS A 30 10.10 -4.49 2.42
CA HIS A 30 9.93 -5.94 2.35
C HIS A 30 9.13 -6.40 1.13
N HIS A 31 8.60 -5.46 0.34
CA HIS A 31 7.74 -5.77 -0.79
C HIS A 31 8.20 -5.03 -2.04
N SER A 32 7.89 -5.60 -3.20
CA SER A 32 8.20 -4.96 -4.48
C SER A 32 7.33 -3.73 -4.70
N PHE A 33 7.74 -2.88 -5.63
CA PHE A 33 6.95 -1.72 -6.01
C PHE A 33 5.54 -2.14 -6.48
N ALA A 34 5.47 -3.19 -7.30
CA ALA A 34 4.19 -3.69 -7.79
C ALA A 34 3.26 -4.13 -6.66
N HIS A 35 3.82 -4.80 -5.64
CA HIS A 35 3.04 -5.23 -4.47
C HIS A 35 2.48 -4.03 -3.72
N ILE A 36 3.33 -3.04 -3.45
CA ILE A 36 2.93 -1.83 -2.74
C ILE A 36 1.88 -1.05 -3.54
N ARG A 37 2.08 -0.93 -4.86
CA ARG A 37 1.13 -0.22 -5.73
C ARG A 37 -0.24 -0.90 -5.73
N LYS A 38 -0.25 -2.23 -5.80
CA LYS A 38 -1.50 -3.00 -5.75
C LYS A 38 -2.23 -2.76 -4.43
N MET A 39 -1.50 -2.78 -3.32
CA MET A 39 -2.10 -2.54 -2.01
C MET A 39 -2.69 -1.13 -1.91
N LEU A 40 -1.97 -0.13 -2.39
CA LEU A 40 -2.46 1.25 -2.36
C LEU A 40 -3.75 1.38 -3.17
N ASP A 41 -3.79 0.78 -4.36
CA ASP A 41 -4.99 0.83 -5.19
C ASP A 41 -6.20 0.20 -4.49
N ASP A 42 -5.98 -0.93 -3.82
CA ASP A 42 -7.06 -1.63 -3.12
C ASP A 42 -7.52 -0.86 -1.89
N MET A 43 -6.59 -0.27 -1.13
CA MET A 43 -6.96 0.53 0.04
C MET A 43 -7.71 1.79 -0.36
N GLU A 44 -7.38 2.39 -1.50
CA GLU A 44 -8.13 3.53 -2.03
C GLU A 44 -9.60 3.18 -2.28
N LYS A 45 -9.86 1.93 -2.61
CA LYS A 45 -11.21 1.43 -2.87
C LYS A 45 -11.97 1.07 -1.59
N GLY A 46 -11.33 1.23 -0.45
CA GLY A 46 -11.94 0.94 0.84
C GLY A 46 -11.52 -0.36 1.50
N MET A 47 -10.58 -1.09 0.92
CA MET A 47 -10.09 -2.33 1.53
C MET A 47 -9.21 -2.03 2.73
N THR A 48 -9.25 -2.91 3.73
CA THR A 48 -8.37 -2.82 4.88
C THR A 48 -6.94 -3.18 4.46
N PHE A 49 -5.97 -2.82 5.30
CA PHE A 49 -4.57 -3.21 5.07
C PHE A 49 -4.44 -4.72 4.94
N SER A 50 -5.05 -5.49 5.84
CA SER A 50 -4.97 -6.95 5.82
C SER A 50 -5.54 -7.54 4.53
N ALA A 51 -6.70 -7.06 4.10
CA ALA A 51 -7.34 -7.54 2.87
C ALA A 51 -6.51 -7.16 1.64
N ALA A 52 -5.99 -5.94 1.60
CA ALA A 52 -5.15 -5.47 0.50
C ALA A 52 -3.85 -6.27 0.41
N HIS A 53 -3.24 -6.54 1.55
CA HIS A 53 -2.01 -7.34 1.61
C HIS A 53 -2.25 -8.75 1.07
N LYS A 54 -3.34 -9.38 1.49
CA LYS A 54 -3.70 -10.71 1.04
C LYS A 54 -3.93 -10.75 -0.47
N ALA A 55 -4.66 -9.76 -0.99
CA ALA A 55 -4.94 -9.67 -2.41
C ALA A 55 -3.66 -9.45 -3.22
N ALA A 56 -2.76 -8.60 -2.76
CA ALA A 56 -1.49 -8.34 -3.43
C ALA A 56 -0.61 -9.58 -3.44
N THR A 57 -0.55 -10.31 -2.33
CA THR A 57 0.21 -11.55 -2.23
C THR A 57 -0.30 -12.58 -3.23
N ALA A 58 -1.61 -12.67 -3.38
CA ALA A 58 -2.23 -13.63 -4.30
C ALA A 58 -2.01 -13.27 -5.77
N SER A 59 -2.00 -11.97 -6.10
CA SER A 59 -1.95 -11.53 -7.50
C SER A 59 -0.55 -11.14 -7.98
N VAL A 60 0.27 -10.57 -7.11
CA VAL A 60 1.61 -10.08 -7.47
C VAL A 60 2.70 -10.95 -6.85
N GLY A 61 2.44 -11.53 -5.69
CA GLY A 61 3.42 -12.28 -4.92
C GLY A 61 4.07 -11.37 -3.89
N LYS A 62 5.29 -10.94 -4.16
CA LYS A 62 6.01 -10.14 -3.17
C LYS A 62 5.79 -8.64 -3.30
#